data_0d0e597f1ce7c057e7616e4b2523c0fa
#
_entry.id   0d0e597f1ce7c057e7616e4b2523c0fa
#
_cell.length_a   1.000
_cell.length_b   1.000
_cell.length_c   1.000
_cell.angle_alpha   90.00
_cell.angle_beta   90.00
_cell.angle_gamma   90.00
#
_symmetry.space_group_name_H-M   'P 1'
#
loop_
_entity.id
_entity.type
_entity.pdbx_description
1 polymer ?
#
loop_
_entity_poly.entity_id
_entity_poly.type
_entity_poly.pdbx_seq_one_letter_code
_entity_poly.pdbx_strand_id
1 'polypeptide(L)'
;MGTKNDAHVVVNNKEFVISGYESSEYLQKVAAYLNNKIAECKEIEGYQNLERDMKNFMLEINIVDDYFKAQDKVKELENESSKKEDELFHLRHEFVTLKEKLTKTQSELERVGSAYESLKRQLKRMEEKKA
;
A
#
# COMPACT_ATOMS: atom_id res chain seq x y z
N MET A 1 -25.47 -16.58 -4.20
CA MET A 1 -26.14 -15.75 -3.19
C MET A 1 -25.87 -16.34 -1.81
N GLY A 2 -25.42 -15.51 -0.88
CA GLY A 2 -25.21 -15.92 0.49
C GLY A 2 -26.51 -16.17 1.25
N THR A 3 -26.42 -16.89 2.36
CA THR A 3 -27.55 -17.12 3.27
C THR A 3 -27.74 -15.88 4.15
N LYS A 4 -28.98 -15.48 4.37
CA LYS A 4 -29.33 -14.38 5.29
C LYS A 4 -28.93 -14.76 6.72
N ASN A 5 -28.24 -13.88 7.39
CA ASN A 5 -27.86 -14.03 8.81
C ASN A 5 -28.58 -13.00 9.66
N ASP A 6 -28.90 -13.40 10.88
CA ASP A 6 -29.35 -12.48 11.92
C ASP A 6 -28.18 -12.21 12.87
N ALA A 7 -27.83 -10.95 13.03
CA ALA A 7 -26.78 -10.54 13.95
C ALA A 7 -27.37 -9.67 15.06
N HIS A 8 -27.03 -10.00 16.32
CA HIS A 8 -27.38 -9.20 17.48
C HIS A 8 -26.27 -8.20 17.74
N VAL A 9 -26.57 -6.91 17.62
CA VAL A 9 -25.62 -5.82 17.83
C VAL A 9 -26.13 -4.86 18.88
N VAL A 10 -25.21 -4.26 19.63
CA VAL A 10 -25.52 -3.22 20.62
C VAL A 10 -25.02 -1.89 20.12
N VAL A 11 -25.93 -0.94 19.92
CA VAL A 11 -25.60 0.42 19.47
C VAL A 11 -26.28 1.40 20.43
N ASN A 12 -25.50 2.30 21.01
CA ASN A 12 -25.97 3.30 21.97
C ASN A 12 -26.75 2.65 23.16
N ASN A 13 -26.19 1.57 23.68
CA ASN A 13 -26.75 0.79 24.79
C ASN A 13 -28.10 0.12 24.48
N LYS A 14 -28.48 0.05 23.22
CA LYS A 14 -29.70 -0.64 22.77
C LYS A 14 -29.33 -1.84 21.91
N GLU A 15 -30.03 -2.94 22.13
CA GLU A 15 -29.84 -4.15 21.34
C GLU A 15 -30.72 -4.11 20.09
N PHE A 16 -30.09 -4.44 18.94
CA PHE A 16 -30.75 -4.52 17.63
C PHE A 16 -30.45 -5.87 17.01
N VAL A 17 -31.44 -6.41 16.30
CA VAL A 17 -31.20 -7.56 15.42
C VAL A 17 -31.18 -7.08 13.97
N ILE A 18 -30.07 -7.31 13.32
CA ILE A 18 -29.89 -6.93 11.91
C ILE A 18 -29.88 -8.20 11.07
N SER A 19 -30.77 -8.27 10.09
CA SER A 19 -30.82 -9.37 9.14
C SER A 19 -30.23 -8.92 7.80
N GLY A 20 -29.30 -9.68 7.27
CA GLY A 20 -28.66 -9.37 6.01
C GLY A 20 -27.74 -10.47 5.51
N TYR A 21 -27.12 -10.24 4.39
CA TYR A 21 -26.20 -11.17 3.73
C TYR A 21 -24.75 -11.02 4.22
N GLU A 22 -24.48 -9.98 4.98
CA GLU A 22 -23.16 -9.74 5.56
C GLU A 22 -22.89 -10.67 6.73
N SER A 23 -21.61 -10.92 7.00
CA SER A 23 -21.23 -11.77 8.14
C SER A 23 -21.53 -11.08 9.47
N SER A 24 -21.75 -11.89 10.51
CA SER A 24 -21.94 -11.38 11.87
C SER A 24 -20.73 -10.56 12.33
N GLU A 25 -19.52 -10.98 12.01
CA GLU A 25 -18.27 -10.25 12.34
C GLU A 25 -18.25 -8.85 11.70
N TYR A 26 -18.64 -8.76 10.44
CA TYR A 26 -18.75 -7.48 9.75
C TYR A 26 -19.77 -6.55 10.42
N LEU A 27 -20.94 -7.07 10.76
CA LEU A 27 -22.00 -6.29 11.42
C LEU A 27 -21.59 -5.84 12.82
N GLN A 28 -20.82 -6.64 13.55
CA GLN A 28 -20.23 -6.24 14.83
C GLN A 28 -19.23 -5.10 14.65
N LYS A 29 -18.43 -5.14 13.58
CA LYS A 29 -17.50 -4.08 13.23
C LYS A 29 -18.22 -2.76 12.91
N VAL A 30 -19.32 -2.84 12.17
CA VAL A 30 -20.18 -1.68 11.87
C VAL A 30 -20.74 -1.09 13.15
N ALA A 31 -21.26 -1.93 14.05
CA ALA A 31 -21.79 -1.50 15.34
C ALA A 31 -20.73 -0.81 16.22
N ALA A 32 -19.52 -1.36 16.25
CA ALA A 32 -18.39 -0.77 16.98
C ALA A 32 -18.02 0.62 16.41
N TYR A 33 -18.00 0.77 15.10
CA TYR A 33 -17.76 2.06 14.46
C TYR A 33 -18.83 3.08 14.86
N LEU A 34 -20.11 2.70 14.79
CA LEU A 34 -21.22 3.57 15.18
C LEU A 34 -21.10 3.99 16.65
N ASN A 35 -20.79 3.06 17.55
CA ASN A 35 -20.63 3.38 18.97
C ASN A 35 -19.48 4.36 19.20
N ASN A 36 -18.36 4.21 18.48
CA ASN A 36 -17.24 5.15 18.57
C ASN A 36 -17.65 6.54 18.09
N LYS A 37 -18.39 6.63 17.00
CA LYS A 37 -18.90 7.91 16.47
C LYS A 37 -19.88 8.58 17.42
N ILE A 38 -20.76 7.81 18.04
CA ILE A 38 -21.69 8.32 19.06
C ILE A 38 -20.90 8.86 20.25
N ALA A 39 -19.87 8.13 20.70
CA ALA A 39 -19.02 8.59 21.80
C ALA A 39 -18.31 9.91 21.48
N GLU A 40 -17.79 10.05 20.26
CA GLU A 40 -17.19 11.32 19.79
C GLU A 40 -18.19 12.47 19.82
N CYS A 41 -19.40 12.24 19.35
CA CYS A 41 -20.46 13.26 19.39
C CYS A 41 -20.81 13.67 20.82
N LYS A 42 -20.82 12.74 21.76
CA LYS A 42 -21.12 12.99 23.17
C LYS A 42 -20.09 13.89 23.85
N GLU A 43 -18.85 13.91 23.35
CA GLU A 43 -17.78 14.77 23.87
C GLU A 43 -17.91 16.23 23.44
N ILE A 44 -18.75 16.52 22.44
CA ILE A 44 -18.98 17.88 21.98
C ILE A 44 -19.75 18.67 23.04
N GLU A 45 -19.23 19.86 23.37
CA GLU A 45 -19.87 20.75 24.33
C GLU A 45 -21.28 21.10 23.86
N GLY A 46 -22.25 21.00 24.78
CA GLY A 46 -23.66 21.27 24.48
C GLY A 46 -24.43 20.13 23.84
N TYR A 47 -23.78 19.01 23.51
CA TYR A 47 -24.44 17.86 22.90
C TYR A 47 -25.67 17.37 23.71
N GLN A 48 -25.51 17.30 25.03
CA GLN A 48 -26.58 16.80 25.92
C GLN A 48 -27.86 17.64 25.87
N ASN A 49 -27.71 18.93 25.53
CA ASN A 49 -28.83 19.89 25.45
C ASN A 49 -29.51 19.89 24.08
N LEU A 50 -28.98 19.16 23.12
CA LEU A 50 -29.57 19.07 21.78
C LEU A 50 -30.77 18.15 21.75
N GLU A 51 -31.70 18.49 20.87
CA GLU A 51 -32.82 17.61 20.57
C GLU A 51 -32.35 16.34 19.88
N ARG A 52 -33.17 15.29 19.99
CA ARG A 52 -32.85 13.98 19.40
C ARG A 52 -32.54 14.04 17.92
N ASP A 53 -33.33 14.78 17.15
CA ASP A 53 -33.13 14.89 15.70
C ASP A 53 -31.78 15.56 15.37
N MET A 54 -31.40 16.57 16.14
CA MET A 54 -30.12 17.23 15.97
C MET A 54 -28.94 16.32 16.35
N LYS A 55 -29.10 15.52 17.41
CA LYS A 55 -28.10 14.50 17.77
C LYS A 55 -27.90 13.48 16.65
N ASN A 56 -28.99 13.00 16.07
CA ASN A 56 -28.93 12.07 14.95
C ASN A 56 -28.29 12.71 13.73
N PHE A 57 -28.63 13.93 13.41
CA PHE A 57 -28.06 14.68 12.30
C PHE A 57 -26.55 14.88 12.44
N MET A 58 -26.07 15.20 13.65
CA MET A 58 -24.64 15.32 13.93
C MET A 58 -23.90 14.00 13.69
N LEU A 59 -24.49 12.89 14.09
CA LEU A 59 -23.93 11.57 13.86
C LEU A 59 -23.88 11.24 12.35
N GLU A 60 -24.97 11.50 11.66
CA GLU A 60 -25.06 11.25 10.22
C GLU A 60 -24.04 12.05 9.43
N ILE A 61 -23.90 13.35 9.72
CA ILE A 61 -22.88 14.22 9.08
C ILE A 61 -21.48 13.70 9.37
N ASN A 62 -21.21 13.31 10.59
CA ASN A 62 -19.89 12.83 10.98
C ASN A 62 -19.52 11.55 10.20
N ILE A 63 -20.47 10.66 10.01
CA ILE A 63 -20.28 9.42 9.25
C ILE A 63 -20.05 9.74 7.77
N VAL A 64 -20.85 10.63 7.19
CA VAL A 64 -20.71 11.05 5.79
C VAL A 64 -19.36 11.75 5.56
N ASP A 65 -18.92 12.58 6.49
CA ASP A 65 -17.61 13.24 6.45
C ASP A 65 -16.48 12.20 6.40
N ASP A 66 -16.53 11.19 7.25
CA ASP A 66 -15.57 10.09 7.25
C ASP A 66 -15.56 9.33 5.91
N TYR A 67 -16.73 9.10 5.35
CA TYR A 67 -16.85 8.45 4.04
C TYR A 67 -16.13 9.23 2.94
N PHE A 68 -16.37 10.52 2.85
CA PHE A 68 -15.73 11.36 1.82
C PHE A 68 -14.23 11.51 2.04
N LYS A 69 -13.79 11.62 3.28
CA LYS A 69 -12.34 11.64 3.62
C LYS A 69 -11.66 10.33 3.24
N ALA A 70 -12.33 9.20 3.50
CA ALA A 70 -11.83 7.88 3.09
C ALA A 70 -11.77 7.77 1.55
N GLN A 71 -12.77 8.28 0.86
CA GLN A 71 -12.80 8.31 -0.60
C GLN A 71 -11.66 9.12 -1.19
N ASP A 72 -11.39 10.30 -0.64
CA ASP A 72 -10.26 11.14 -1.04
C ASP A 72 -8.92 10.44 -0.79
N LYS A 73 -8.80 9.74 0.34
CA LYS A 73 -7.60 8.97 0.68
C LYS A 73 -7.38 7.82 -0.31
N VAL A 74 -8.44 7.15 -0.73
CA VAL A 74 -8.36 6.09 -1.76
C VAL A 74 -7.82 6.67 -3.06
N LYS A 75 -8.34 7.82 -3.51
CA LYS A 75 -7.85 8.49 -4.73
C LYS A 75 -6.36 8.88 -4.63
N GLU A 76 -5.97 9.41 -3.49
CA GLU A 76 -4.57 9.76 -3.21
C GLU A 76 -3.67 8.52 -3.31
N LEU A 77 -4.07 7.41 -2.67
CA LEU A 77 -3.33 6.15 -2.69
C LEU A 77 -3.28 5.52 -4.08
N GLU A 78 -4.35 5.62 -4.86
CA GLU A 78 -4.38 5.16 -6.25
C GLU A 78 -3.38 5.94 -7.11
N ASN A 79 -3.31 7.26 -6.93
CA ASN A 79 -2.34 8.11 -7.63
C ASN A 79 -0.90 7.78 -7.23
N GLU A 80 -0.64 7.58 -5.95
CA GLU A 80 0.69 7.16 -5.45
C GLU A 80 1.08 5.80 -6.00
N SER A 81 0.13 4.85 -6.01
CA SER A 81 0.34 3.51 -6.56
C SER A 81 0.69 3.56 -8.05
N SER A 82 -0.03 4.37 -8.83
CA SER A 82 0.24 4.58 -10.25
C SER A 82 1.65 5.15 -10.49
N LYS A 83 2.05 6.14 -9.70
CA LYS A 83 3.40 6.73 -9.78
C LYS A 83 4.48 5.69 -9.46
N LYS A 84 4.25 4.87 -8.42
CA LYS A 84 5.20 3.82 -8.04
C LYS A 84 5.32 2.73 -9.11
N GLU A 85 4.22 2.40 -9.78
CA GLU A 85 4.24 1.46 -10.91
C GLU A 85 5.11 2.00 -12.05
N ASP A 86 4.97 3.29 -12.37
CA ASP A 86 5.80 3.96 -13.38
C ASP A 86 7.28 3.95 -13.00
N GLU A 87 7.59 4.28 -11.75
CA GLU A 87 8.95 4.23 -11.21
C GLU A 87 9.55 2.84 -11.29
N LEU A 88 8.76 1.81 -10.93
CA LEU A 88 9.19 0.40 -11.03
C LEU A 88 9.47 0.01 -12.48
N PHE A 89 8.63 0.44 -13.40
CA PHE A 89 8.83 0.20 -14.84
C PHE A 89 10.18 0.79 -15.30
N HIS A 90 10.43 2.04 -14.95
CA HIS A 90 11.69 2.71 -15.31
C HIS A 90 12.91 2.05 -14.66
N LEU A 91 12.81 1.70 -13.39
CA LEU A 91 13.89 1.01 -12.66
C LEU A 91 14.21 -0.37 -13.27
N ARG A 92 13.19 -1.13 -13.65
CA ARG A 92 13.38 -2.42 -14.32
C ARG A 92 14.09 -2.25 -15.66
N HIS A 93 13.72 -1.22 -16.41
CA HIS A 93 14.37 -0.90 -17.69
C HIS A 93 15.83 -0.52 -17.49
N GLU A 94 16.12 0.35 -16.52
CA GLU A 94 17.50 0.73 -16.17
C GLU A 94 18.31 -0.48 -15.70
N PHE A 95 17.71 -1.35 -14.91
CA PHE A 95 18.34 -2.59 -14.44
C PHE A 95 18.77 -3.48 -15.60
N VAL A 96 17.90 -3.70 -16.57
CA VAL A 96 18.20 -4.49 -17.76
C VAL A 96 19.36 -3.85 -18.55
N THR A 97 19.30 -2.53 -18.75
CA THR A 97 20.35 -1.79 -19.47
C THR A 97 21.70 -1.91 -18.77
N LEU A 98 21.74 -1.72 -17.45
CA LEU A 98 22.95 -1.85 -16.64
C LEU A 98 23.52 -3.28 -16.67
N LYS A 99 22.64 -4.26 -16.59
CA LYS A 99 23.03 -5.68 -16.69
C LYS A 99 23.70 -6.00 -18.01
N GLU A 100 23.17 -5.48 -19.12
CA GLU A 100 23.77 -5.61 -20.46
C GLU A 100 25.14 -4.95 -20.53
N LYS A 101 25.26 -3.72 -20.01
CA LYS A 101 26.54 -3.00 -19.96
C LYS A 101 27.57 -3.76 -19.11
N LEU A 102 27.16 -4.29 -17.97
CA LEU A 102 28.03 -5.08 -17.10
C LEU A 102 28.55 -6.32 -17.83
N THR A 103 27.68 -7.04 -18.53
CA THR A 103 28.05 -8.23 -19.31
C THR A 103 29.07 -7.89 -20.39
N LYS A 104 28.87 -6.79 -21.12
CA LYS A 104 29.82 -6.30 -22.14
C LYS A 104 31.17 -5.94 -21.53
N THR A 105 31.15 -5.22 -20.40
CA THR A 105 32.39 -4.79 -19.72
C THR A 105 33.16 -5.99 -19.20
N GLN A 106 32.49 -6.99 -18.65
CA GLN A 106 33.10 -8.24 -18.20
C GLN A 106 33.76 -9.00 -19.36
N SER A 107 33.06 -9.09 -20.51
CA SER A 107 33.60 -9.72 -21.71
C SER A 107 34.85 -9.00 -22.23
N GLU A 108 34.84 -7.67 -22.26
CA GLU A 108 36.01 -6.86 -22.65
C GLU A 108 37.16 -7.01 -21.66
N LEU A 109 36.86 -7.05 -20.38
CA LEU A 109 37.86 -7.27 -19.32
C LEU A 109 38.55 -8.63 -19.50
N GLU A 110 37.80 -9.68 -19.77
CA GLU A 110 38.33 -11.02 -20.05
C GLU A 110 39.21 -11.02 -21.31
N ARG A 111 38.76 -10.36 -22.36
CA ARG A 111 39.53 -10.22 -23.63
C ARG A 111 40.84 -9.49 -23.39
N VAL A 112 40.81 -8.35 -22.72
CA VAL A 112 41.99 -7.54 -22.43
C VAL A 112 42.94 -8.30 -21.50
N GLY A 113 42.38 -8.97 -20.49
CA GLY A 113 43.15 -9.82 -19.56
C GLY A 113 43.89 -10.95 -20.26
N SER A 114 43.23 -11.64 -21.23
CA SER A 114 43.81 -12.69 -22.04
C SER A 114 44.91 -12.12 -22.96
N ALA A 115 44.68 -10.98 -23.58
CA ALA A 115 45.67 -10.31 -24.41
C ALA A 115 46.92 -9.87 -23.59
N TYR A 116 46.69 -9.36 -22.40
CA TYR A 116 47.78 -8.99 -21.48
C TYR A 116 48.63 -10.19 -21.10
N GLU A 117 48.01 -11.30 -20.71
CA GLU A 117 48.73 -12.53 -20.38
C GLU A 117 49.53 -13.08 -21.57
N SER A 118 48.97 -13.03 -22.76
CA SER A 118 49.61 -13.46 -24.01
C SER A 118 50.87 -12.61 -24.30
N LEU A 119 50.73 -11.29 -24.20
CA LEU A 119 51.86 -10.35 -24.39
C LEU A 119 52.96 -10.53 -23.35
N LYS A 120 52.57 -10.75 -22.12
CA LYS A 120 53.50 -11.02 -21.01
C LYS A 120 54.34 -12.29 -21.28
N ARG A 121 53.71 -13.35 -21.78
CA ARG A 121 54.42 -14.57 -22.18
C ARG A 121 55.35 -14.33 -23.34
N GLN A 122 54.95 -13.58 -24.36
CA GLN A 122 55.80 -13.24 -25.49
C GLN A 122 56.99 -12.43 -25.06
N LEU A 123 56.84 -11.45 -24.20
CA LEU A 123 57.87 -10.64 -23.64
C LEU A 123 58.89 -11.49 -22.88
N LYS A 124 58.44 -12.39 -22.04
CA LYS A 124 59.28 -13.32 -21.28
C LYS A 124 60.11 -14.20 -22.22
N ARG A 125 59.53 -14.73 -23.28
CA ARG A 125 60.24 -15.53 -24.30
C ARG A 125 61.32 -14.72 -25.02
N MET A 126 61.06 -13.46 -25.34
CA MET A 126 62.01 -12.56 -25.96
C MET A 126 63.18 -12.24 -25.02
N GLU A 127 62.94 -12.05 -23.73
CA GLU A 127 63.97 -11.82 -22.73
C GLU A 127 64.85 -13.07 -22.55
N GLU A 128 64.27 -14.26 -22.54
CA GLU A 128 64.98 -15.53 -22.44
C GLU A 128 65.88 -15.77 -23.66
N LYS A 129 65.46 -15.35 -24.86
CA LYS A 129 66.27 -15.46 -26.07
C LYS A 129 67.46 -14.50 -26.10
N LYS A 130 67.41 -13.39 -25.38
CA LYS A 130 68.50 -12.41 -25.27
C LYS A 130 69.57 -12.78 -24.26
N ALA A 131 69.27 -13.70 -23.41
CA ALA A 131 70.25 -14.14 -22.37
C ALA A 131 71.25 -15.15 -22.92
#